data_9e4886ad9308866684ab92be23bf7575
#
_entry.id   9e4886ad9308866684ab92be23bf7575
#
_cell.length_a   1.000
_cell.length_b   1.000
_cell.length_c   1.000
_cell.angle_alpha   90.00
_cell.angle_beta   90.00
_cell.angle_gamma   90.00
#
_symmetry.space_group_name_H-M   'P 1'
#
loop_
_entity.id
_entity.type
_entity.pdbx_description
1 polymer ?
#
loop_
_entity_poly.entity_id
_entity_poly.type
_entity_poly.pdbx_seq_one_letter_code
_entity_poly.pdbx_strand_id
1 'polypeptide(L)'
;DPDFGYGFRTGHGGYIAIDCDIDDPDTCSAVLEQLAAVLDVNWRDLPVRTHGQEARWATIVRVEGIDTQPKHVLKWTDESGNKIEFLGTGQQLACAGRHPSGHHYRWSCPPFPARVMTQAQFREFIQDIRDAFPIQVSRDTADPIRVKGKTFVSIDRMADWLRETGRVIDTGPEGQLYIDCPWEDAHTMEGGPGETCYFPVGSNGYLGGGFKCLHSHCSEKTTADFYEWARSQGFEQTKTEEYPD
;
A
#
# COMPACT_ATOMS: atom_id res chain seq x y z
N ASP A 1 0.27 -12.16 -34.50
CA ASP A 1 1.52 -11.45 -34.74
C ASP A 1 2.40 -11.59 -33.47
N PRO A 2 3.61 -12.16 -33.55
CA PRO A 2 4.49 -12.39 -32.43
C PRO A 2 4.97 -11.09 -31.74
N ASP A 3 4.80 -9.96 -32.40
CA ASP A 3 5.20 -8.64 -31.86
C ASP A 3 4.07 -7.92 -31.09
N PHE A 4 2.85 -8.49 -31.03
CA PHE A 4 1.77 -7.94 -30.26
C PHE A 4 1.93 -8.28 -28.76
N GLY A 5 1.90 -7.25 -27.93
CA GLY A 5 1.90 -7.39 -26.48
C GLY A 5 0.48 -7.37 -25.91
N TYR A 6 0.28 -8.13 -24.85
CA TYR A 6 -0.93 -8.10 -24.03
C TYR A 6 -0.60 -7.60 -22.63
N GLY A 7 -1.36 -6.63 -22.16
CA GLY A 7 -1.29 -6.13 -20.79
C GLY A 7 -2.50 -6.56 -19.98
N PHE A 8 -2.28 -6.86 -18.71
CA PHE A 8 -3.34 -7.06 -17.72
C PHE A 8 -3.57 -5.76 -16.96
N ARG A 9 -4.79 -5.25 -16.99
CA ARG A 9 -5.16 -4.05 -16.24
C ARG A 9 -5.39 -4.41 -14.78
N THR A 10 -4.63 -3.76 -13.89
CA THR A 10 -4.66 -4.00 -12.45
C THR A 10 -5.60 -3.03 -11.72
N GLY A 11 -5.87 -3.30 -10.42
CA GLY A 11 -6.62 -2.43 -9.54
C GLY A 11 -8.14 -2.53 -9.68
N HIS A 12 -8.65 -3.61 -10.25
CA HIS A 12 -10.08 -3.91 -10.34
C HIS A 12 -10.35 -5.31 -9.80
N GLY A 13 -11.42 -5.48 -9.00
CA GLY A 13 -11.80 -6.76 -8.41
C GLY A 13 -10.73 -7.36 -7.51
N GLY A 14 -9.90 -6.53 -6.91
CA GLY A 14 -8.80 -6.93 -6.04
C GLY A 14 -7.54 -7.41 -6.74
N TYR A 15 -7.48 -7.41 -8.08
CA TYR A 15 -6.30 -7.85 -8.81
C TYR A 15 -5.21 -6.79 -8.79
N ILE A 16 -4.03 -7.17 -8.31
CA ILE A 16 -2.81 -6.37 -8.34
C ILE A 16 -1.68 -7.17 -8.98
N ALA A 17 -0.70 -6.48 -9.53
CA ALA A 17 0.54 -7.11 -9.93
C ALA A 17 1.66 -6.67 -8.99
N ILE A 18 2.51 -7.63 -8.63
CA ILE A 18 3.75 -7.42 -7.90
C ILE A 18 4.87 -7.51 -8.92
N ASP A 19 5.56 -6.40 -9.15
CA ASP A 19 6.65 -6.29 -10.13
C ASP A 19 7.97 -6.08 -9.38
N CYS A 20 8.82 -7.09 -9.38
CA CYS A 20 10.08 -7.14 -8.65
C CYS A 20 11.22 -6.72 -9.57
N ASP A 21 11.56 -5.44 -9.54
CA ASP A 21 12.65 -4.82 -10.29
C ASP A 21 13.92 -4.78 -9.45
N ILE A 22 14.50 -5.94 -9.16
CA ILE A 22 15.72 -6.10 -8.38
C ILE A 22 16.77 -6.80 -9.24
N ASP A 23 18.00 -6.29 -9.24
CA ASP A 23 19.08 -6.83 -10.08
C ASP A 23 19.77 -8.05 -9.45
N ASP A 24 19.79 -8.13 -8.11
CA ASP A 24 20.40 -9.23 -7.38
C ASP A 24 19.52 -10.48 -7.37
N PRO A 25 19.96 -11.62 -7.97
CA PRO A 25 19.15 -12.83 -8.07
C PRO A 25 18.79 -13.45 -6.71
N ASP A 26 19.67 -13.35 -5.72
CA ASP A 26 19.45 -13.94 -4.40
C ASP A 26 18.36 -13.13 -3.66
N THR A 27 18.42 -11.81 -3.74
CA THR A 27 17.37 -10.92 -3.21
C THR A 27 16.04 -11.14 -3.91
N CYS A 28 16.02 -11.26 -5.25
CA CYS A 28 14.80 -11.57 -6.01
C CYS A 28 14.16 -12.89 -5.58
N SER A 29 14.99 -13.91 -5.36
CA SER A 29 14.54 -15.24 -4.88
C SER A 29 13.98 -15.16 -3.47
N ALA A 30 14.65 -14.42 -2.57
CA ALA A 30 14.19 -14.24 -1.20
C ALA A 30 12.84 -13.52 -1.14
N VAL A 31 12.62 -12.49 -1.96
CA VAL A 31 11.32 -11.80 -2.08
C VAL A 31 10.22 -12.75 -2.56
N LEU A 32 10.52 -13.61 -3.54
CA LEU A 32 9.57 -14.61 -4.05
C LEU A 32 9.23 -15.67 -2.99
N GLU A 33 10.22 -16.11 -2.23
CA GLU A 33 10.04 -17.07 -1.13
C GLU A 33 9.19 -16.48 0.00
N GLN A 34 9.37 -15.21 0.34
CA GLN A 34 8.51 -14.52 1.31
C GLN A 34 7.06 -14.43 0.83
N LEU A 35 6.83 -14.09 -0.46
CA LEU A 35 5.49 -14.09 -1.03
C LEU A 35 4.85 -15.48 -0.94
N ALA A 36 5.62 -16.52 -1.25
CA ALA A 36 5.16 -17.90 -1.20
C ALA A 36 4.81 -18.34 0.23
N ALA A 37 5.63 -17.94 1.21
CA ALA A 37 5.39 -18.23 2.64
C ALA A 37 4.09 -17.58 3.13
N VAL A 38 3.87 -16.32 2.83
CA VAL A 38 2.61 -15.60 3.20
C VAL A 38 1.39 -16.22 2.53
N LEU A 39 1.53 -16.75 1.32
CA LEU A 39 0.45 -17.44 0.59
C LEU A 39 0.28 -18.92 0.97
N ASP A 40 1.15 -19.46 1.83
CA ASP A 40 1.21 -20.90 2.20
C ASP A 40 1.28 -21.82 0.97
N VAL A 41 2.19 -21.50 0.04
CA VAL A 41 2.41 -22.28 -1.18
C VAL A 41 3.90 -22.51 -1.44
N ASN A 42 4.22 -23.48 -2.28
CA ASN A 42 5.59 -23.61 -2.77
C ASN A 42 5.86 -22.50 -3.81
N TRP A 43 7.00 -21.80 -3.70
CA TRP A 43 7.34 -20.71 -4.61
C TRP A 43 7.41 -21.16 -6.09
N ARG A 44 7.70 -22.45 -6.35
CA ARG A 44 7.72 -23.02 -7.70
C ARG A 44 6.33 -23.14 -8.34
N ASP A 45 5.29 -23.11 -7.51
CA ASP A 45 3.89 -23.16 -7.95
C ASP A 45 3.28 -21.76 -8.13
N LEU A 46 4.07 -20.72 -7.87
CA LEU A 46 3.65 -19.34 -8.16
C LEU A 46 3.82 -19.04 -9.66
N PRO A 47 2.78 -18.48 -10.30
CA PRO A 47 2.92 -17.97 -11.66
C PRO A 47 3.81 -16.75 -11.66
N VAL A 48 5.02 -16.85 -12.14
CA VAL A 48 5.93 -15.72 -12.28
C VAL A 48 6.22 -15.45 -13.75
N ARG A 49 6.18 -14.18 -14.12
CA ARG A 49 6.56 -13.67 -15.45
C ARG A 49 7.99 -13.18 -15.40
N THR A 50 8.79 -13.57 -16.36
CA THR A 50 10.15 -13.09 -16.57
C THR A 50 10.34 -12.55 -17.98
N HIS A 51 11.43 -11.81 -18.23
CA HIS A 51 11.82 -11.38 -19.55
C HIS A 51 13.35 -11.50 -19.72
N GLY A 52 13.78 -12.51 -20.44
CA GLY A 52 15.19 -12.75 -20.71
C GLY A 52 15.93 -13.49 -19.58
N GLN A 53 17.19 -13.10 -19.34
CA GLN A 53 18.09 -13.73 -18.35
C GLN A 53 18.15 -12.99 -17.02
N GLU A 54 17.34 -11.95 -16.86
CA GLU A 54 17.34 -11.15 -15.66
C GLU A 54 16.63 -11.87 -14.51
N ALA A 55 17.09 -11.60 -13.31
CA ALA A 55 16.48 -12.14 -12.08
C ALA A 55 15.07 -11.59 -11.83
N ARG A 56 14.76 -10.44 -12.41
CA ARG A 56 13.51 -9.70 -12.25
C ARG A 56 12.28 -10.53 -12.63
N TRP A 57 11.26 -10.43 -11.83
CA TRP A 57 10.00 -11.15 -12.05
C TRP A 57 8.79 -10.31 -11.71
N ALA A 58 7.64 -10.70 -12.25
CA ALA A 58 6.35 -10.18 -11.83
C ALA A 58 5.33 -11.30 -11.66
N THR A 59 4.33 -11.06 -10.83
CA THR A 59 3.19 -11.97 -10.65
C THR A 59 1.89 -11.19 -10.48
N ILE A 60 0.77 -11.89 -10.62
CA ILE A 60 -0.57 -11.34 -10.39
C ILE A 60 -1.17 -12.09 -9.20
N VAL A 61 -1.65 -11.33 -8.22
CA VAL A 61 -2.40 -11.85 -7.08
C VAL A 61 -3.76 -11.14 -6.99
N ARG A 62 -4.70 -11.76 -6.29
CA ARG A 62 -5.99 -11.14 -5.98
C ARG A 62 -6.09 -10.96 -4.47
N VAL A 63 -6.23 -9.72 -4.03
CA VAL A 63 -6.45 -9.40 -2.62
C VAL A 63 -7.95 -9.33 -2.34
N GLU A 64 -8.43 -10.12 -1.39
CA GLU A 64 -9.85 -10.17 -1.04
C GLU A 64 -10.33 -8.90 -0.36
N GLY A 65 -11.57 -8.52 -0.67
CA GLY A 65 -12.22 -7.35 -0.05
C GLY A 65 -11.68 -6.00 -0.51
N ILE A 66 -10.85 -5.97 -1.57
CA ILE A 66 -10.35 -4.75 -2.20
C ILE A 66 -10.93 -4.64 -3.60
N ASP A 67 -11.60 -3.54 -3.92
CA ASP A 67 -12.06 -3.26 -5.29
C ASP A 67 -11.05 -2.44 -6.08
N THR A 68 -10.37 -1.52 -5.40
CA THR A 68 -9.38 -0.62 -6.01
C THR A 68 -8.17 -0.48 -5.09
N GLN A 69 -7.00 -0.34 -5.66
CA GLN A 69 -5.77 -0.11 -4.93
C GLN A 69 -4.89 0.87 -5.69
N PRO A 70 -4.38 1.93 -5.03
CA PRO A 70 -3.37 2.79 -5.63
C PRO A 70 -2.07 2.00 -5.85
N LYS A 71 -1.23 2.50 -6.75
CA LYS A 71 0.14 2.00 -6.91
C LYS A 71 0.92 2.24 -5.62
N HIS A 72 1.64 1.22 -5.17
CA HIS A 72 2.57 1.32 -4.05
C HIS A 72 3.97 0.89 -4.50
N VAL A 73 5.03 1.51 -3.97
CA VAL A 73 6.40 1.22 -4.35
C VAL A 73 7.28 1.12 -3.11
N LEU A 74 8.00 0.01 -2.99
CA LEU A 74 9.08 -0.16 -2.04
C LEU A 74 10.41 0.04 -2.77
N LYS A 75 11.17 1.07 -2.40
CA LYS A 75 12.48 1.38 -3.00
C LYS A 75 13.59 1.06 -2.02
N TRP A 76 14.71 0.56 -2.52
CA TRP A 76 15.91 0.37 -1.73
C TRP A 76 16.53 1.72 -1.35
N THR A 77 17.24 1.76 -0.20
CA THR A 77 17.91 2.98 0.30
C THR A 77 19.18 3.30 -0.46
N ASP A 78 19.75 2.30 -1.14
CA ASP A 78 20.93 2.47 -1.97
C ASP A 78 20.60 3.16 -3.31
N GLU A 79 21.62 3.50 -4.08
CA GLU A 79 21.47 4.13 -5.39
C GLU A 79 21.26 3.11 -6.53
N SER A 80 21.01 1.83 -6.21
CA SER A 80 20.85 0.75 -7.20
C SER A 80 19.63 0.93 -8.11
N GLY A 81 18.63 1.65 -7.63
CA GLY A 81 17.35 1.77 -8.30
C GLY A 81 16.43 0.55 -8.10
N ASN A 82 16.85 -0.43 -7.30
CA ASN A 82 16.05 -1.59 -6.94
C ASN A 82 14.72 -1.19 -6.28
N LYS A 83 13.65 -1.86 -6.70
CA LYS A 83 12.30 -1.58 -6.18
C LYS A 83 11.37 -2.79 -6.34
N ILE A 84 10.32 -2.81 -5.56
CA ILE A 84 9.14 -3.65 -5.79
C ILE A 84 7.96 -2.71 -6.02
N GLU A 85 7.26 -2.89 -7.13
CA GLU A 85 6.07 -2.11 -7.46
C GLU A 85 4.82 -2.99 -7.30
N PHE A 86 3.86 -2.48 -6.55
CA PHE A 86 2.53 -3.05 -6.45
C PHE A 86 1.63 -2.26 -7.39
N LEU A 87 1.38 -2.81 -8.58
CA LEU A 87 0.62 -2.16 -9.63
C LEU A 87 -0.87 -2.25 -9.31
N GLY A 88 -1.48 -1.13 -9.04
CA GLY A 88 -2.88 -0.99 -8.65
C GLY A 88 -3.74 -0.34 -9.72
N THR A 89 -4.70 0.47 -9.28
CA THR A 89 -5.69 1.14 -10.13
C THR A 89 -5.03 2.06 -11.14
N GLY A 90 -5.46 1.93 -12.40
CA GLY A 90 -4.93 2.73 -13.50
C GLY A 90 -3.59 2.27 -14.05
N GLN A 91 -3.05 1.16 -13.52
CA GLN A 91 -1.81 0.56 -13.97
C GLN A 91 -2.10 -0.69 -14.83
N GLN A 92 -1.07 -1.19 -15.47
CA GLN A 92 -1.12 -2.46 -16.19
C GLN A 92 0.21 -3.20 -16.09
N LEU A 93 0.14 -4.52 -16.10
CA LEU A 93 1.29 -5.40 -16.24
C LEU A 93 1.35 -5.91 -17.67
N ALA A 94 2.47 -5.74 -18.37
CA ALA A 94 2.69 -6.41 -19.65
C ALA A 94 2.81 -7.93 -19.41
N CYS A 95 1.90 -8.72 -19.95
CA CYS A 95 1.81 -10.16 -19.69
C CYS A 95 2.41 -11.02 -20.80
N ALA A 96 2.40 -10.52 -22.03
CA ALA A 96 2.93 -11.22 -23.20
C ALA A 96 3.43 -10.20 -24.23
N GLY A 97 4.19 -10.68 -25.22
CA GLY A 97 4.81 -9.86 -26.23
C GLY A 97 6.31 -9.69 -26.00
N ARG A 98 6.89 -8.68 -26.66
CA ARG A 98 8.32 -8.41 -26.62
C ARG A 98 8.63 -7.27 -25.67
N HIS A 99 9.55 -7.51 -24.74
CA HIS A 99 10.09 -6.47 -23.86
C HIS A 99 11.04 -5.55 -24.68
N PRO A 100 11.21 -4.26 -24.32
CA PRO A 100 12.15 -3.35 -24.98
C PRO A 100 13.59 -3.86 -25.08
N SER A 101 14.02 -4.73 -24.15
CA SER A 101 15.33 -5.41 -24.21
C SER A 101 15.44 -6.44 -25.35
N GLY A 102 14.35 -6.71 -26.08
CA GLY A 102 14.32 -7.67 -27.17
C GLY A 102 13.88 -9.08 -26.81
N HIS A 103 13.76 -9.39 -25.53
CA HIS A 103 13.29 -10.69 -25.05
C HIS A 103 11.76 -10.75 -24.95
N HIS A 104 11.20 -11.96 -25.03
CA HIS A 104 9.76 -12.16 -24.83
C HIS A 104 9.45 -12.40 -23.35
N TYR A 105 8.31 -11.87 -22.92
CA TYR A 105 7.73 -12.24 -21.63
C TYR A 105 7.35 -13.70 -21.60
N ARG A 106 7.69 -14.37 -20.51
CA ARG A 106 7.37 -15.79 -20.28
C ARG A 106 6.85 -15.99 -18.88
N TRP A 107 5.81 -16.79 -18.74
CA TRP A 107 5.28 -17.26 -17.47
C TRP A 107 5.78 -18.63 -17.12
N SER A 108 6.12 -18.87 -15.86
CA SER A 108 6.50 -20.21 -15.34
C SER A 108 5.34 -21.20 -15.42
N CYS A 109 4.12 -20.72 -15.17
CA CYS A 109 2.86 -21.45 -15.33
C CYS A 109 1.72 -20.42 -15.60
N PRO A 110 0.51 -20.86 -15.97
CA PRO A 110 -0.60 -19.94 -16.23
C PRO A 110 -0.90 -19.00 -15.06
N PRO A 111 -1.01 -17.69 -15.28
CA PRO A 111 -1.23 -16.71 -14.21
C PRO A 111 -2.65 -16.71 -13.66
N PHE A 112 -3.58 -17.42 -14.28
CA PHE A 112 -4.97 -17.52 -13.87
C PHE A 112 -5.43 -18.96 -13.70
N PRO A 113 -6.28 -19.24 -12.66
CA PRO A 113 -6.75 -18.28 -11.68
C PRO A 113 -5.61 -17.73 -10.81
N ALA A 114 -5.59 -16.42 -10.57
CA ALA A 114 -4.57 -15.79 -9.73
C ALA A 114 -4.66 -16.29 -8.29
N ARG A 115 -3.52 -16.37 -7.62
CA ARG A 115 -3.48 -16.71 -6.19
C ARG A 115 -4.23 -15.64 -5.39
N VAL A 116 -5.02 -16.11 -4.45
CA VAL A 116 -5.84 -15.24 -3.59
C VAL A 116 -5.11 -15.05 -2.27
N MET A 117 -5.09 -13.82 -1.79
CA MET A 117 -4.58 -13.48 -0.47
C MET A 117 -5.54 -12.56 0.26
N THR A 118 -5.55 -12.64 1.57
CA THR A 118 -6.29 -11.71 2.42
C THR A 118 -5.56 -10.36 2.50
N GLN A 119 -6.25 -9.33 2.94
CA GLN A 119 -5.63 -8.04 3.20
C GLN A 119 -4.57 -8.11 4.31
N ALA A 120 -4.74 -9.02 5.28
CA ALA A 120 -3.76 -9.26 6.34
C ALA A 120 -2.47 -9.82 5.75
N GLN A 121 -2.55 -10.87 4.94
CA GLN A 121 -1.41 -11.46 4.24
C GLN A 121 -0.72 -10.45 3.32
N PHE A 122 -1.48 -9.59 2.64
CA PHE A 122 -0.88 -8.55 1.79
C PHE A 122 -0.05 -7.54 2.61
N ARG A 123 -0.57 -7.12 3.78
CA ARG A 123 0.18 -6.23 4.70
C ARG A 123 1.38 -6.92 5.33
N GLU A 124 1.23 -8.17 5.73
CA GLU A 124 2.31 -9.01 6.24
C GLU A 124 3.46 -9.08 5.22
N PHE A 125 3.17 -9.43 3.98
CA PHE A 125 4.18 -9.45 2.92
C PHE A 125 4.92 -8.12 2.76
N ILE A 126 4.21 -6.98 2.74
CA ILE A 126 4.84 -5.66 2.66
C ILE A 126 5.73 -5.39 3.88
N GLN A 127 5.28 -5.79 5.08
CA GLN A 127 6.04 -5.59 6.31
C GLN A 127 7.28 -6.47 6.34
N ASP A 128 7.17 -7.74 5.98
CA ASP A 128 8.30 -8.68 5.90
C ASP A 128 9.40 -8.17 4.95
N ILE A 129 9.01 -7.61 3.80
CA ILE A 129 9.96 -6.97 2.89
C ILE A 129 10.66 -5.77 3.53
N ARG A 130 9.93 -4.95 4.27
CA ARG A 130 10.50 -3.78 4.97
C ARG A 130 11.47 -4.19 6.08
N ASP A 131 11.18 -5.28 6.76
CA ASP A 131 11.98 -5.77 7.88
C ASP A 131 13.24 -6.51 7.38
N ALA A 132 13.14 -7.18 6.24
CA ALA A 132 14.23 -7.99 5.68
C ALA A 132 15.23 -7.17 4.82
N PHE A 133 14.79 -6.07 4.22
CA PHE A 133 15.59 -5.33 3.24
C PHE A 133 15.70 -3.84 3.58
N PRO A 134 16.78 -3.16 3.13
CA PRO A 134 17.01 -1.73 3.38
C PRO A 134 16.09 -0.88 2.50
N ILE A 135 14.79 -0.87 2.82
CA ILE A 135 13.79 -0.10 2.11
C ILE A 135 13.82 1.36 2.56
N GLN A 136 13.76 2.28 1.60
CA GLN A 136 13.55 3.68 1.89
C GLN A 136 12.24 3.82 2.68
N VAL A 137 12.34 4.35 3.88
CA VAL A 137 11.16 4.89 4.55
C VAL A 137 10.80 6.14 3.76
N SER A 138 9.97 5.97 2.71
CA SER A 138 9.41 7.12 2.04
C SER A 138 8.63 7.89 3.10
N ARG A 139 8.95 9.17 3.28
CA ARG A 139 8.11 10.10 4.04
C ARG A 139 6.77 10.33 3.32
N ASP A 140 6.68 9.84 2.10
CA ASP A 140 5.45 9.78 1.33
C ASP A 140 4.62 8.60 1.86
N THR A 141 3.72 8.95 2.77
CA THR A 141 2.45 8.28 3.04
C THR A 141 2.32 6.93 2.32
N ALA A 142 2.30 5.84 3.08
CA ALA A 142 1.64 4.65 2.59
C ALA A 142 0.30 5.12 2.02
N ASP A 143 0.20 5.19 0.68
CA ASP A 143 -1.07 5.47 0.03
C ASP A 143 -2.02 4.36 0.47
N PRO A 144 -3.05 4.71 1.21
CA PRO A 144 -3.87 3.72 1.86
C PRO A 144 -4.69 2.95 0.82
N ILE A 145 -4.84 1.67 1.03
CA ILE A 145 -5.62 0.77 0.18
C ILE A 145 -7.10 1.14 0.24
N ARG A 146 -7.72 1.42 -0.89
CA ARG A 146 -9.13 1.85 -1.00
C ARG A 146 -10.08 0.65 -1.06
N VAL A 147 -11.04 0.56 -0.14
CA VAL A 147 -12.13 -0.43 -0.13
C VAL A 147 -13.46 0.25 -0.40
N LYS A 148 -14.23 -0.22 -1.38
CA LYS A 148 -15.52 0.36 -1.75
C LYS A 148 -16.66 -0.27 -0.95
N GLY A 149 -17.32 0.56 -0.14
CA GLY A 149 -18.71 0.35 0.27
C GLY A 149 -19.02 -0.75 1.27
N LYS A 150 -18.47 -0.70 2.50
CA LYS A 150 -19.11 -1.24 3.71
C LYS A 150 -18.72 -0.37 4.90
N THR A 151 -19.71 -0.07 5.73
CA THR A 151 -19.49 0.55 7.05
C THR A 151 -18.70 -0.42 7.91
N PHE A 152 -17.39 -0.28 7.93
CA PHE A 152 -16.55 -0.96 8.90
C PHE A 152 -16.64 -0.18 10.22
N VAL A 153 -17.06 -0.85 11.29
CA VAL A 153 -16.74 -0.40 12.64
C VAL A 153 -15.25 -0.67 12.82
N SER A 154 -14.45 0.27 12.41
CA SER A 154 -13.01 0.20 12.57
C SER A 154 -12.65 0.46 14.02
N ILE A 155 -11.87 -0.41 14.63
CA ILE A 155 -11.16 -0.12 15.87
C ILE A 155 -9.98 0.78 15.49
N ASP A 156 -10.26 2.03 15.19
CA ASP A 156 -9.24 3.05 14.97
C ASP A 156 -9.14 3.93 16.22
N ARG A 157 -8.22 3.58 17.09
CA ARG A 157 -8.01 4.29 18.34
C ARG A 157 -7.68 5.76 18.18
N MET A 158 -7.04 6.15 17.09
CA MET A 158 -6.81 7.57 16.79
C MET A 158 -8.13 8.27 16.49
N ALA A 159 -8.99 7.64 15.68
CA ALA A 159 -10.31 8.17 15.38
C ALA A 159 -11.18 8.28 16.65
N ASP A 160 -11.12 7.27 17.51
CA ASP A 160 -11.85 7.27 18.77
C ASP A 160 -11.32 8.37 19.71
N TRP A 161 -10.01 8.47 19.88
CA TRP A 161 -9.38 9.51 20.67
C TRP A 161 -9.72 10.93 20.17
N LEU A 162 -9.72 11.15 18.85
CA LEU A 162 -10.12 12.44 18.25
C LEU A 162 -11.57 12.80 18.59
N ARG A 163 -12.48 11.81 18.56
CA ARG A 163 -13.90 12.00 18.95
C ARG A 163 -14.05 12.27 20.43
N GLU A 164 -13.42 11.45 21.27
CA GLU A 164 -13.47 11.54 22.73
C GLU A 164 -12.92 12.87 23.26
N THR A 165 -11.89 13.41 22.58
CA THR A 165 -11.27 14.68 22.96
C THR A 165 -11.92 15.89 22.31
N GLY A 166 -13.03 15.70 21.55
CA GLY A 166 -13.79 16.78 20.93
C GLY A 166 -13.04 17.51 19.79
N ARG A 167 -12.07 16.86 19.17
CA ARG A 167 -11.25 17.43 18.08
C ARG A 167 -11.86 17.25 16.70
N VAL A 168 -12.94 16.48 16.60
CA VAL A 168 -13.68 16.28 15.35
C VAL A 168 -14.70 17.40 15.17
N ILE A 169 -14.56 18.15 14.08
CA ILE A 169 -15.49 19.24 13.70
C ILE A 169 -16.71 18.65 12.98
N ASP A 170 -16.45 17.72 12.04
CA ASP A 170 -17.49 17.09 11.21
C ASP A 170 -17.00 15.73 10.69
N THR A 171 -17.91 14.96 10.13
CA THR A 171 -17.60 13.67 9.49
C THR A 171 -18.04 13.72 8.03
N GLY A 172 -17.11 13.51 7.12
CA GLY A 172 -17.38 13.53 5.71
C GLY A 172 -18.10 12.24 5.22
N PRO A 173 -18.63 12.26 3.99
CA PRO A 173 -19.51 11.22 3.45
C PRO A 173 -18.85 9.84 3.30
N GLU A 174 -17.53 9.78 3.27
CA GLU A 174 -16.77 8.53 3.17
C GLU A 174 -16.11 8.15 4.51
N GLY A 175 -16.53 8.78 5.62
CA GLY A 175 -16.09 8.49 6.98
C GLY A 175 -14.81 9.21 7.42
N GLN A 176 -14.27 10.12 6.59
CA GLN A 176 -13.16 10.99 7.00
C GLN A 176 -13.61 11.95 8.10
N LEU A 177 -12.72 12.20 9.05
CA LEU A 177 -12.96 13.13 10.15
C LEU A 177 -12.32 14.47 9.83
N TYR A 178 -13.12 15.51 9.74
CA TYR A 178 -12.63 16.89 9.67
C TYR A 178 -12.23 17.33 11.07
N ILE A 179 -11.01 17.85 11.19
CA ILE A 179 -10.41 18.21 12.48
C ILE A 179 -9.73 19.57 12.37
N ASP A 180 -9.51 20.23 13.51
CA ASP A 180 -8.64 21.40 13.56
C ASP A 180 -7.20 21.00 13.25
N CYS A 181 -6.49 21.84 12.51
CA CYS A 181 -5.11 21.56 12.17
C CYS A 181 -4.22 21.64 13.42
N PRO A 182 -3.43 20.61 13.74
CA PRO A 182 -2.49 20.65 14.87
C PRO A 182 -1.48 21.80 14.83
N TRP A 183 -1.26 22.36 13.65
CA TRP A 183 -0.31 23.45 13.39
C TRP A 183 -1.01 24.71 12.89
N GLU A 184 -2.24 24.96 13.37
CA GLU A 184 -3.05 26.11 12.96
C GLU A 184 -2.37 27.46 13.29
N ASP A 185 -1.64 27.52 14.40
CA ASP A 185 -0.88 28.71 14.81
C ASP A 185 0.16 29.16 13.75
N ALA A 186 0.59 28.24 12.89
CA ALA A 186 1.49 28.54 11.78
C ALA A 186 0.77 28.95 10.49
N HIS A 187 -0.56 28.95 10.47
CA HIS A 187 -1.34 29.34 9.30
C HIS A 187 -1.38 30.86 9.15
N THR A 188 -1.25 31.33 7.91
CA THR A 188 -1.32 32.77 7.58
C THR A 188 -2.75 33.29 7.42
N MET A 189 -3.71 32.37 7.32
CA MET A 189 -5.17 32.67 7.24
C MET A 189 -5.90 31.62 8.08
N GLU A 190 -7.04 32.00 8.66
CA GLU A 190 -7.95 31.07 9.32
C GLU A 190 -8.37 29.98 8.32
N GLY A 191 -8.18 28.71 8.71
CA GLY A 191 -8.55 27.57 7.89
C GLY A 191 -10.06 27.45 7.73
N GLY A 192 -10.51 27.07 6.54
CA GLY A 192 -11.90 26.73 6.29
C GLY A 192 -12.26 25.34 6.85
N PRO A 193 -13.52 25.09 7.18
CA PRO A 193 -13.96 23.76 7.57
C PRO A 193 -13.71 22.76 6.43
N GLY A 194 -12.99 21.67 6.73
CA GLY A 194 -12.71 20.59 5.75
C GLY A 194 -11.33 20.63 5.11
N GLU A 195 -10.47 21.59 5.46
CA GLU A 195 -9.11 21.68 4.92
C GLU A 195 -8.12 20.74 5.62
N THR A 196 -8.47 20.23 6.79
CA THR A 196 -7.68 19.26 7.54
C THR A 196 -8.51 18.02 7.88
N CYS A 197 -8.01 16.86 7.51
CA CYS A 197 -8.71 15.60 7.68
C CYS A 197 -7.82 14.54 8.33
N TYR A 198 -8.44 13.73 9.20
CA TYR A 198 -7.96 12.41 9.53
C TYR A 198 -8.83 11.37 8.81
N PHE A 199 -8.20 10.42 8.17
CA PHE A 199 -8.86 9.30 7.49
C PHE A 199 -8.76 8.07 8.39
N PRO A 200 -9.83 7.69 9.10
CA PRO A 200 -9.83 6.48 9.92
C PRO A 200 -9.57 5.24 9.07
N VAL A 201 -9.03 4.21 9.70
CA VAL A 201 -8.91 2.88 9.09
C VAL A 201 -10.27 2.46 8.50
N GLY A 202 -10.29 2.13 7.23
CA GLY A 202 -11.52 1.74 6.49
C GLY A 202 -12.35 2.90 5.94
N SER A 203 -12.07 4.16 6.32
CA SER A 203 -12.75 5.31 5.72
C SER A 203 -12.19 5.62 4.33
N ASN A 204 -13.00 6.16 3.45
CA ASN A 204 -12.61 6.49 2.08
C ASN A 204 -11.91 5.32 1.35
N GLY A 205 -12.10 4.09 1.86
CA GLY A 205 -11.47 2.88 1.37
C GLY A 205 -10.00 2.69 1.77
N TYR A 206 -9.52 3.38 2.76
CA TYR A 206 -8.15 3.27 3.25
C TYR A 206 -8.02 2.21 4.36
N LEU A 207 -7.04 1.29 4.26
CA LEU A 207 -6.78 0.25 5.28
C LEU A 207 -5.95 0.75 6.46
N GLY A 208 -5.27 1.86 6.33
CA GLY A 208 -4.50 2.52 7.39
C GLY A 208 -5.09 3.87 7.74
N GLY A 209 -4.93 4.32 8.97
CA GLY A 209 -5.22 5.70 9.36
C GLY A 209 -4.27 6.68 8.66
N GLY A 210 -4.79 7.83 8.21
CA GLY A 210 -4.01 8.83 7.51
C GLY A 210 -4.39 10.25 7.90
N PHE A 211 -3.42 11.17 7.84
CA PHE A 211 -3.63 12.60 8.08
C PHE A 211 -3.34 13.40 6.81
N LYS A 212 -4.14 14.41 6.54
CA LYS A 212 -3.90 15.37 5.47
C LYS A 212 -4.37 16.76 5.86
N CYS A 213 -3.51 17.76 5.67
CA CYS A 213 -3.85 19.17 5.72
C CYS A 213 -3.55 19.80 4.36
N LEU A 214 -4.46 20.61 3.85
CA LEU A 214 -4.34 21.26 2.54
C LEU A 214 -3.62 22.60 2.59
N HIS A 215 -3.32 23.11 3.77
CA HIS A 215 -2.59 24.38 3.93
C HIS A 215 -1.13 24.22 3.45
N SER A 216 -0.61 25.26 2.80
CA SER A 216 0.72 25.22 2.17
C SER A 216 1.86 24.95 3.15
N HIS A 217 1.82 25.47 4.38
CA HIS A 217 2.84 25.20 5.39
C HIS A 217 2.72 23.83 6.06
N CYS A 218 1.62 23.13 5.81
CA CYS A 218 1.45 21.74 6.24
C CYS A 218 1.79 20.76 5.12
N SER A 219 2.29 21.21 3.97
CA SER A 219 2.61 20.34 2.82
C SER A 219 3.64 19.27 3.14
N GLU A 220 4.54 19.54 4.08
CA GLU A 220 5.56 18.59 4.54
C GLU A 220 5.15 17.76 5.77
N LYS A 221 3.96 18.04 6.33
CA LYS A 221 3.45 17.31 7.49
C LYS A 221 2.90 15.96 7.07
N THR A 222 3.41 14.95 7.73
CA THR A 222 3.08 13.54 7.47
C THR A 222 2.11 12.99 8.50
N THR A 223 1.54 11.82 8.22
CA THR A 223 0.77 11.07 9.21
C THR A 223 1.61 10.73 10.46
N ALA A 224 2.92 10.50 10.31
CA ALA A 224 3.82 10.26 11.44
C ALA A 224 3.96 11.49 12.35
N ASP A 225 4.11 12.69 11.77
CA ASP A 225 4.14 13.95 12.54
C ASP A 225 2.82 14.17 13.29
N PHE A 226 1.69 13.79 12.66
CA PHE A 226 0.38 13.86 13.30
C PHE A 226 0.27 12.91 14.51
N TYR A 227 0.75 11.67 14.38
CA TYR A 227 0.79 10.73 15.51
C TYR A 227 1.74 11.19 16.61
N GLU A 228 2.86 11.82 16.28
CA GLU A 228 3.78 12.40 17.27
C GLU A 228 3.13 13.55 18.02
N TRP A 229 2.46 14.46 17.31
CA TRP A 229 1.66 15.50 17.94
C TRP A 229 0.57 14.91 18.83
N ALA A 230 -0.20 13.93 18.37
CA ALA A 230 -1.26 13.32 19.16
C ALA A 230 -0.73 12.68 20.45
N ARG A 231 0.43 12.02 20.42
CA ARG A 231 1.10 11.51 21.62
C ARG A 231 1.47 12.63 22.59
N SER A 232 1.94 13.76 22.10
CA SER A 232 2.21 14.95 22.93
C SER A 232 0.94 15.50 23.61
N GLN A 233 -0.23 15.21 23.03
CA GLN A 233 -1.55 15.60 23.52
C GLN A 233 -2.24 14.51 24.37
N GLY A 234 -1.52 13.42 24.69
CA GLY A 234 -2.05 12.35 25.52
C GLY A 234 -2.67 11.16 24.78
N PHE A 235 -2.45 11.06 23.46
CA PHE A 235 -2.83 9.85 22.74
C PHE A 235 -1.90 8.70 23.12
N GLU A 236 -2.46 7.63 23.66
CA GLU A 236 -1.72 6.40 23.99
C GLU A 236 -2.08 5.30 22.98
N GLN A 237 -1.09 4.87 22.23
CA GLN A 237 -1.19 3.69 21.40
C GLN A 237 -0.88 2.47 22.27
N THR A 238 -1.92 1.83 22.82
CA THR A 238 -1.70 0.55 23.53
C THR A 238 -1.18 -0.48 22.54
N LYS A 239 -0.10 -1.17 22.92
CA LYS A 239 0.36 -2.37 22.21
C LYS A 239 -0.81 -3.32 22.10
N THR A 240 -1.00 -3.86 20.90
CA THR A 240 -2.01 -4.87 20.55
C THR A 240 -2.18 -5.87 21.70
N GLU A 241 -3.39 -5.97 22.25
CA GLU A 241 -3.72 -7.09 23.09
C GLU A 241 -3.62 -8.35 22.26
N GLU A 242 -2.76 -9.28 22.68
CA GLU A 242 -2.70 -10.65 22.17
C GLU A 242 -4.13 -11.21 22.25
N TYR A 243 -4.67 -11.65 21.13
CA TYR A 243 -5.89 -12.44 21.12
C TYR A 243 -5.61 -13.73 21.87
N PRO A 244 -6.38 -14.08 22.90
CA PRO A 244 -6.32 -15.42 23.48
C PRO A 244 -6.81 -16.44 22.45
N ASP A 245 -6.11 -17.60 22.41
CA ASP A 245 -6.37 -18.79 21.59
C ASP A 245 -7.84 -19.24 21.56
#